data_54f08769a0acb404ad4bf737d5c7c1c1
#
_entry.id   54f08769a0acb404ad4bf737d5c7c1c1
#
_cell.length_a   1.000
_cell.length_b   1.000
_cell.length_c   1.000
_cell.angle_alpha   90.00
_cell.angle_beta   90.00
_cell.angle_gamma   90.00
#
_symmetry.space_group_name_H-M   'P 1'
#
loop_
_entity.id
_entity.type
_entity.pdbx_description
1 polymer ?
#
loop_
_entity_poly.entity_id
_entity_poly.type
_entity_poly.pdbx_seq_one_letter_code
_entity_poly.pdbx_strand_id
1 'polypeptide(L)'
;MKITISKTGKSDSVTVLQLDGILDSTNYQSLLDEAHNVYTADNRDLLLDLSNLTFISSAGLGALHQVALLFRGEKQAEGDESWSDYRWTAFHGSDSGHNRGSNQNVKLLSPTKEVRGVLDLIGFSSFFEIFTDFNQAVASFYHTVPVETHPSTP
;
A
#
# COMPACT_ATOMS: atom_id res chain seq x y z
N MET A 1 -9.07 -15.67 0.91
CA MET A 1 -8.43 -14.56 1.64
C MET A 1 -9.45 -13.84 2.50
N LYS A 2 -9.01 -13.47 3.67
CA LYS A 2 -9.87 -12.75 4.58
C LYS A 2 -9.28 -11.36 4.79
N ILE A 3 -10.12 -10.34 4.77
CA ILE A 3 -9.68 -8.97 5.00
C ILE A 3 -10.34 -8.48 6.28
N THR A 4 -9.52 -8.06 7.23
CA THR A 4 -10.00 -7.50 8.48
C THR A 4 -9.69 -6.01 8.50
N ILE A 5 -10.67 -5.20 8.82
CA ILE A 5 -10.54 -3.75 8.79
C ILE A 5 -10.56 -3.22 10.20
N SER A 6 -9.60 -2.38 10.53
CA SER A 6 -9.60 -1.73 11.84
C SER A 6 -9.07 -0.32 11.69
N LYS A 7 -9.21 0.47 12.74
CA LYS A 7 -8.73 1.83 12.76
C LYS A 7 -7.75 2.00 13.89
N THR A 8 -6.81 2.90 13.69
CA THR A 8 -5.80 3.14 14.71
C THR A 8 -5.30 4.57 14.56
N GLY A 9 -4.39 4.95 15.43
CA GLY A 9 -3.80 6.27 15.36
C GLY A 9 -4.70 7.31 16.00
N LYS A 10 -4.26 8.54 15.95
CA LYS A 10 -4.99 9.64 16.56
C LYS A 10 -6.30 9.84 15.84
N SER A 11 -7.36 9.87 16.61
CA SER A 11 -8.72 10.06 16.07
C SER A 11 -9.04 9.00 15.02
N ASP A 12 -8.44 7.83 15.16
CA ASP A 12 -8.70 6.73 14.23
C ASP A 12 -8.39 7.13 12.78
N SER A 13 -7.33 7.89 12.59
CA SER A 13 -7.03 8.44 11.28
C SER A 13 -6.34 7.45 10.35
N VAL A 14 -5.84 6.34 10.88
CA VAL A 14 -5.18 5.34 10.06
C VAL A 14 -6.06 4.11 9.97
N THR A 15 -6.35 3.67 8.76
CA THR A 15 -7.11 2.43 8.54
C THR A 15 -6.14 1.30 8.29
N VAL A 16 -6.38 0.18 8.94
CA VAL A 16 -5.55 -1.00 8.77
C VAL A 16 -6.37 -2.07 8.07
N LEU A 17 -5.87 -2.56 6.97
CA LEU A 17 -6.45 -3.73 6.29
C LEU A 17 -5.49 -4.88 6.50
N GLN A 18 -5.93 -5.89 7.23
CA GLN A 18 -5.13 -7.07 7.44
C GLN A 18 -5.56 -8.15 6.46
N LEU A 19 -4.61 -8.67 5.71
CA LEU A 19 -4.90 -9.66 4.69
C LEU A 19 -4.41 -11.02 5.17
N ASP A 20 -5.33 -11.98 5.22
CA ASP A 20 -5.01 -13.33 5.67
C ASP A 20 -5.15 -14.29 4.51
N GLY A 21 -4.12 -15.05 4.25
CA GLY A 21 -4.20 -16.12 3.26
C GLY A 21 -3.41 -15.82 2.00
N ILE A 22 -4.06 -15.88 0.88
CA ILE A 22 -3.43 -15.76 -0.44
C ILE A 22 -4.10 -14.65 -1.21
N LEU A 23 -3.30 -13.80 -1.81
CA LEU A 23 -3.84 -12.73 -2.67
C LEU A 23 -3.50 -13.07 -4.11
N ASP A 24 -4.49 -13.33 -4.93
CA ASP A 24 -4.26 -13.74 -6.29
C ASP A 24 -5.40 -13.28 -7.21
N SER A 25 -5.46 -13.83 -8.41
CA SER A 25 -6.42 -13.39 -9.40
C SER A 25 -7.86 -13.70 -9.03
N THR A 26 -8.08 -14.59 -8.07
CA THR A 26 -9.44 -14.94 -7.69
C THR A 26 -10.01 -13.96 -6.66
N ASN A 27 -9.18 -13.19 -6.01
CA ASN A 27 -9.67 -12.33 -4.92
C ASN A 27 -9.08 -10.93 -4.89
N TYR A 28 -8.22 -10.59 -5.83
CA TYR A 28 -7.61 -9.26 -5.79
C TYR A 28 -8.65 -8.15 -5.87
N GLN A 29 -9.78 -8.42 -6.49
CA GLN A 29 -10.82 -7.42 -6.59
C GLN A 29 -11.40 -7.07 -5.22
N SER A 30 -11.42 -8.04 -4.31
CA SER A 30 -11.90 -7.78 -2.96
C SER A 30 -11.02 -6.75 -2.26
N LEU A 31 -9.71 -6.82 -2.48
CA LEU A 31 -8.82 -5.82 -1.92
C LEU A 31 -9.10 -4.45 -2.51
N LEU A 32 -9.28 -4.39 -3.82
CA LEU A 32 -9.55 -3.11 -4.46
C LEU A 32 -10.86 -2.52 -3.97
N ASP A 33 -11.88 -3.35 -3.78
CA ASP A 33 -13.17 -2.87 -3.30
C ASP A 33 -13.05 -2.31 -1.90
N GLU A 34 -12.33 -3.00 -1.03
CA GLU A 34 -12.17 -2.50 0.34
C GLU A 34 -11.36 -1.22 0.37
N ALA A 35 -10.31 -1.15 -0.43
CA ALA A 35 -9.52 0.06 -0.49
C ALA A 35 -10.35 1.23 -1.00
N HIS A 36 -11.20 0.97 -1.97
CA HIS A 36 -12.06 2.00 -2.52
C HIS A 36 -13.05 2.49 -1.46
N ASN A 37 -13.61 1.57 -0.69
CA ASN A 37 -14.51 1.94 0.39
C ASN A 37 -13.82 2.82 1.42
N VAL A 38 -12.59 2.49 1.75
CA VAL A 38 -11.81 3.28 2.70
C VAL A 38 -11.59 4.69 2.14
N TYR A 39 -11.22 4.75 0.89
CA TYR A 39 -10.92 6.03 0.25
C TYR A 39 -12.16 6.91 0.16
N THR A 40 -13.30 6.34 -0.22
CA THR A 40 -14.51 7.12 -0.38
C THR A 40 -15.10 7.55 0.96
N ALA A 41 -14.72 6.87 2.03
CA ALA A 41 -15.10 7.30 3.37
C ALA A 41 -14.17 8.38 3.91
N ASP A 42 -13.34 8.91 3.04
CA ASP A 42 -12.46 10.04 3.36
C ASP A 42 -11.31 9.67 4.27
N ASN A 43 -10.93 8.42 4.30
CA ASN A 43 -9.75 7.98 5.02
C ASN A 43 -8.61 7.94 4.03
N ARG A 44 -7.53 8.63 4.37
CA ARG A 44 -6.42 8.79 3.42
C ARG A 44 -5.15 8.09 3.80
N ASP A 45 -5.07 7.58 5.03
CA ASP A 45 -3.88 6.85 5.46
C ASP A 45 -4.23 5.39 5.63
N LEU A 46 -3.53 4.54 4.91
CA LEU A 46 -3.83 3.13 4.85
C LEU A 46 -2.60 2.30 5.15
N LEU A 47 -2.75 1.40 6.10
CA LEU A 47 -1.69 0.46 6.45
C LEU A 47 -2.15 -0.94 6.08
N LEU A 48 -1.42 -1.59 5.19
CA LEU A 48 -1.76 -2.94 4.77
C LEU A 48 -0.91 -3.91 5.58
N ASP A 49 -1.57 -4.68 6.43
CA ASP A 49 -0.87 -5.64 7.28
C ASP A 49 -0.78 -6.95 6.55
N LEU A 50 0.42 -7.31 6.16
CA LEU A 50 0.66 -8.51 5.36
C LEU A 50 1.24 -9.64 6.18
N SER A 51 1.19 -9.54 7.50
CA SER A 51 1.84 -10.54 8.36
C SER A 51 1.23 -11.92 8.23
N ASN A 52 -0.02 -12.00 7.79
CA ASN A 52 -0.68 -13.29 7.61
C ASN A 52 -0.92 -13.62 6.14
N LEU A 53 -0.30 -12.88 5.25
CA LEU A 53 -0.43 -13.16 3.83
C LEU A 53 0.71 -14.09 3.44
N THR A 54 0.36 -15.28 2.96
CA THR A 54 1.36 -16.30 2.70
C THR A 54 1.80 -16.35 1.25
N PHE A 55 1.05 -15.74 0.34
CA PHE A 55 1.39 -15.77 -1.07
C PHE A 55 0.75 -14.59 -1.78
N ILE A 56 1.45 -14.06 -2.76
CA ILE A 56 0.90 -12.99 -3.58
C ILE A 56 1.27 -13.27 -5.03
N SER A 57 0.27 -13.22 -5.91
CA SER A 57 0.49 -13.44 -7.33
C SER A 57 0.73 -12.12 -8.04
N SER A 58 0.99 -12.18 -9.33
CA SER A 58 1.16 -10.95 -10.10
C SER A 58 -0.12 -10.12 -10.12
N ALA A 59 -1.28 -10.76 -10.13
CA ALA A 59 -2.53 -10.00 -10.03
C ALA A 59 -2.63 -9.30 -8.69
N GLY A 60 -2.18 -9.96 -7.63
CA GLY A 60 -2.17 -9.34 -6.31
C GLY A 60 -1.21 -8.17 -6.25
N LEU A 61 -0.05 -8.32 -6.89
CA LEU A 61 0.90 -7.20 -6.93
C LEU A 61 0.32 -6.02 -7.68
N GLY A 62 -0.38 -6.28 -8.76
CA GLY A 62 -1.04 -5.22 -9.50
C GLY A 62 -2.08 -4.51 -8.65
N ALA A 63 -2.80 -5.29 -7.84
CA ALA A 63 -3.80 -4.70 -6.95
C ALA A 63 -3.14 -3.80 -5.92
N LEU A 64 -2.01 -4.21 -5.34
CA LEU A 64 -1.30 -3.33 -4.41
C LEU A 64 -0.92 -2.02 -5.08
N HIS A 65 -0.45 -2.11 -6.31
CA HIS A 65 -0.07 -0.91 -7.03
C HIS A 65 -1.28 -0.01 -7.27
N GLN A 66 -2.40 -0.60 -7.63
CA GLN A 66 -3.60 0.20 -7.86
C GLN A 66 -4.10 0.85 -6.59
N VAL A 67 -3.98 0.17 -5.46
CA VAL A 67 -4.35 0.77 -4.18
C VAL A 67 -3.49 2.00 -3.93
N ALA A 68 -2.20 1.90 -4.20
CA ALA A 68 -1.32 3.04 -4.00
C ALA A 68 -1.71 4.21 -4.89
N LEU A 69 -2.04 3.94 -6.12
CA LEU A 69 -2.43 5.00 -7.04
C LEU A 69 -3.74 5.63 -6.64
N LEU A 70 -4.68 4.82 -6.17
CA LEU A 70 -5.95 5.33 -5.69
C LEU A 70 -5.72 6.34 -4.58
N PHE A 71 -4.87 5.99 -3.63
CA PHE A 71 -4.65 6.87 -2.48
C PHE A 71 -3.80 8.08 -2.81
N ARG A 72 -3.15 8.07 -3.97
CA ARG A 72 -2.47 9.26 -4.45
C ARG A 72 -3.40 10.13 -5.28
N GLY A 73 -4.63 9.68 -5.50
CA GLY A 73 -5.56 10.43 -6.30
C GLY A 73 -5.36 10.26 -7.79
N GLU A 74 -4.59 9.26 -8.21
CA GLU A 74 -4.31 9.05 -9.61
C GLU A 74 -5.32 8.10 -10.22
N LYS A 75 -5.50 8.25 -11.53
CA LYS A 75 -6.42 7.41 -12.22
C LYS A 75 -5.92 5.99 -12.26
N GLN A 76 -6.80 5.05 -12.01
CA GLN A 76 -6.42 3.66 -12.04
C GLN A 76 -6.60 3.09 -13.43
N ALA A 77 -5.90 2.00 -13.70
CA ALA A 77 -6.08 1.30 -14.93
C ALA A 77 -7.48 0.75 -15.00
N GLU A 78 -8.06 0.78 -16.19
CA GLU A 78 -9.37 0.26 -16.35
C GLU A 78 -9.32 -0.99 -17.14
N GLY A 79 -10.10 -1.95 -16.78
CA GLY A 79 -10.10 -3.20 -17.45
C GLY A 79 -8.88 -3.99 -17.13
N ASP A 80 -8.85 -5.20 -17.64
CA ASP A 80 -7.77 -6.03 -17.28
C ASP A 80 -6.65 -5.91 -18.22
N GLU A 81 -6.90 -5.42 -19.37
CA GLU A 81 -5.94 -5.47 -20.35
C GLU A 81 -4.82 -4.59 -20.07
N SER A 82 -5.03 -3.60 -19.38
CA SER A 82 -3.99 -2.65 -19.28
C SER A 82 -3.17 -2.78 -18.03
N TRP A 83 -3.55 -3.62 -17.09
CA TRP A 83 -2.85 -3.47 -15.84
C TRP A 83 -1.42 -4.00 -15.90
N SER A 84 -1.12 -4.99 -16.68
CA SER A 84 0.26 -5.42 -16.71
C SER A 84 1.14 -4.43 -17.44
N ASP A 85 0.66 -3.85 -18.55
CA ASP A 85 1.40 -2.78 -19.20
C ASP A 85 1.50 -1.59 -18.30
N TYR A 86 0.40 -1.27 -17.67
CA TYR A 86 0.34 -0.17 -16.77
C TYR A 86 1.32 -0.34 -15.64
N ARG A 87 1.39 -1.54 -15.06
CA ARG A 87 2.30 -1.79 -13.99
C ARG A 87 3.74 -1.60 -14.44
N TRP A 88 4.09 -2.13 -15.60
CA TRP A 88 5.43 -1.98 -16.11
C TRP A 88 5.75 -0.53 -16.39
N THR A 89 4.86 0.16 -17.02
CA THR A 89 5.05 1.55 -17.33
C THR A 89 5.25 2.38 -16.08
N ALA A 90 4.38 2.18 -15.12
CA ALA A 90 4.45 2.98 -13.92
C ALA A 90 5.70 2.68 -13.13
N PHE A 91 6.13 1.42 -13.15
CA PHE A 91 7.23 1.04 -12.36
C PHE A 91 8.54 1.34 -13.00
N HIS A 92 8.66 1.12 -14.27
CA HIS A 92 9.92 1.25 -14.94
C HIS A 92 10.00 2.47 -15.79
N GLY A 93 8.96 2.79 -16.43
CA GLY A 93 9.02 3.85 -17.33
C GLY A 93 8.97 5.14 -16.73
N SER A 94 8.28 5.29 -15.79
CA SER A 94 8.06 6.55 -15.36
C SER A 94 8.85 7.03 -14.47
N ASP A 95 9.51 6.59 -14.25
CA ASP A 95 10.14 7.03 -13.28
C ASP A 95 10.35 8.21 -13.23
N SER A 96 10.28 8.62 -13.88
CA SER A 96 10.43 9.68 -13.79
C SER A 96 10.45 10.22 -12.75
N GLY A 97 10.64 9.90 -12.21
CA GLY A 97 10.76 10.42 -11.24
C GLY A 97 9.92 10.92 -10.49
N HIS A 98 9.27 11.04 -10.62
CA HIS A 98 8.54 11.51 -9.79
C HIS A 98 8.10 10.78 -9.00
N ASN A 99 8.35 10.29 -8.79
CA ASN A 99 7.92 9.70 -7.96
C ASN A 99 8.38 9.43 -7.10
N ARG A 100 9.03 9.59 -6.90
CA ARG A 100 9.41 9.40 -6.13
C ARG A 100 9.13 8.81 -5.38
N GLY A 101 9.09 8.39 -5.33
CA GLY A 101 9.15 7.81 -4.33
C GLY A 101 8.13 7.09 -3.83
N SER A 102 8.25 6.69 -2.67
CA SER A 102 7.27 5.85 -2.09
C SER A 102 5.97 6.60 -1.95
N ASN A 103 4.92 5.84 -1.87
CA ASN A 103 3.62 6.37 -1.61
C ASN A 103 3.49 6.57 -0.12
N GLN A 104 3.32 7.79 0.30
CA GLN A 104 3.29 8.09 1.72
C GLN A 104 1.95 7.84 2.37
N ASN A 105 0.94 7.55 1.59
CA ASN A 105 -0.40 7.33 2.13
C ASN A 105 -0.72 5.86 2.31
N VAL A 106 0.01 4.98 1.65
CA VAL A 106 -0.19 3.54 1.76
C VAL A 106 1.13 2.91 2.13
N LYS A 107 1.14 2.20 3.25
CA LYS A 107 2.35 1.58 3.74
C LYS A 107 2.08 0.12 4.02
N LEU A 108 3.14 -0.68 4.03
CA LEU A 108 3.03 -2.11 4.23
C LEU A 108 3.63 -2.49 5.58
N LEU A 109 3.00 -3.45 6.24
CA LEU A 109 3.45 -3.88 7.55
C LEU A 109 3.75 -5.37 7.54
N SER A 110 4.94 -5.72 7.94
CA SER A 110 5.36 -7.09 8.26
C SER A 110 5.06 -8.11 7.18
N PRO A 111 5.43 -7.88 5.93
CA PRO A 111 5.21 -8.93 4.94
C PRO A 111 5.96 -10.19 5.35
N THR A 112 5.37 -11.34 5.06
CA THR A 112 6.04 -12.60 5.31
C THR A 112 7.28 -12.68 4.44
N LYS A 113 8.16 -13.59 4.80
CA LYS A 113 9.40 -13.76 4.06
C LYS A 113 9.13 -14.02 2.58
N GLU A 114 8.15 -14.86 2.31
CA GLU A 114 7.81 -15.20 0.93
C GLU A 114 7.30 -13.99 0.16
N VAL A 115 6.40 -13.25 0.78
CA VAL A 115 5.84 -12.07 0.14
C VAL A 115 6.91 -11.00 0.00
N ARG A 116 7.74 -10.81 1.02
CA ARG A 116 8.79 -9.82 0.98
C ARG A 116 9.77 -10.11 -0.16
N GLY A 117 10.07 -11.39 -0.37
CA GLY A 117 10.97 -11.77 -1.45
C GLY A 117 10.43 -11.36 -2.81
N VAL A 118 9.14 -11.54 -3.02
CA VAL A 118 8.53 -11.13 -4.28
C VAL A 118 8.53 -9.63 -4.41
N LEU A 119 8.21 -8.92 -3.34
CA LEU A 119 8.20 -7.46 -3.37
C LEU A 119 9.60 -6.92 -3.71
N ASP A 120 10.63 -7.51 -3.12
CA ASP A 120 11.99 -7.08 -3.40
C ASP A 120 12.37 -7.35 -4.85
N LEU A 121 11.97 -8.51 -5.34
CA LEU A 121 12.35 -8.91 -6.68
C LEU A 121 11.82 -7.97 -7.75
N ILE A 122 10.61 -7.47 -7.58
CA ILE A 122 10.04 -6.61 -8.59
C ILE A 122 10.19 -5.14 -8.28
N GLY A 123 10.89 -4.81 -7.21
CA GLY A 123 11.16 -3.41 -6.89
C GLY A 123 10.11 -2.71 -6.06
N PHE A 124 9.10 -3.43 -5.58
CA PHE A 124 8.07 -2.79 -4.75
C PHE A 124 8.61 -2.31 -3.43
N SER A 125 9.73 -2.88 -2.98
CA SER A 125 10.34 -2.40 -1.73
C SER A 125 10.81 -0.96 -1.82
N SER A 126 11.07 -0.50 -3.03
CA SER A 126 11.42 0.91 -3.23
C SER A 126 10.19 1.77 -3.40
N PHE A 127 9.10 1.16 -3.79
CA PHE A 127 7.89 1.91 -4.07
C PHE A 127 7.06 2.13 -2.83
N PHE A 128 7.02 1.16 -1.93
CA PHE A 128 6.26 1.25 -0.69
C PHE A 128 7.21 1.34 0.48
N GLU A 129 6.83 2.09 1.50
CA GLU A 129 7.52 2.00 2.77
C GLU A 129 7.04 0.74 3.47
N ILE A 130 7.97 -0.06 3.94
CA ILE A 130 7.67 -1.33 4.57
C ILE A 130 8.19 -1.31 5.99
N PHE A 131 7.31 -1.58 6.93
CA PHE A 131 7.63 -1.55 8.34
C PHE A 131 7.49 -2.94 8.93
N THR A 132 8.24 -3.20 9.98
CA THR A 132 8.09 -4.45 10.72
C THR A 132 7.53 -4.20 12.11
N ASP A 133 7.36 -2.96 12.48
CA ASP A 133 6.85 -2.58 13.80
C ASP A 133 5.57 -1.79 13.59
N PHE A 134 4.49 -2.27 14.17
CA PHE A 134 3.19 -1.64 14.01
C PHE A 134 3.20 -0.18 14.48
N ASN A 135 3.77 0.06 15.65
CA ASN A 135 3.76 1.41 16.19
C ASN A 135 4.57 2.37 15.34
N GLN A 136 5.68 1.92 14.81
CA GLN A 136 6.47 2.76 13.93
C GLN A 136 5.75 3.04 12.63
N ALA A 137 5.03 2.04 12.12
CA ALA A 137 4.28 2.23 10.89
C ALA A 137 3.21 3.28 11.09
N VAL A 138 2.47 3.19 12.18
CA VAL A 138 1.41 4.15 12.46
C VAL A 138 1.99 5.55 12.66
N ALA A 139 3.07 5.65 13.43
CA ALA A 139 3.67 6.95 13.69
C ALA A 139 4.21 7.60 12.43
N SER A 140 4.62 6.78 11.46
CA SER A 140 5.20 7.34 10.24
C SER A 140 4.20 8.17 9.44
N PHE A 141 2.92 7.93 9.60
CA PHE A 141 1.92 8.71 8.90
C PHE A 141 1.88 10.16 9.42
N TYR A 142 2.31 10.37 10.65
CA TYR A 142 2.30 11.70 11.20
C TYR A 142 3.57 12.47 10.90
N HIS A 143 4.61 11.76 10.52
CA HIS A 143 5.87 12.40 10.26
C HIS A 143 5.97 12.99 8.87
N THR A 144 4.96 12.82 8.08
CA THR A 144 4.98 13.44 6.78
C THR A 144 4.78 14.93 6.87
N VAL A 145 4.37 15.43 8.02
CA VAL A 145 4.23 16.84 8.19
C VAL A 145 5.58 17.43 8.42
N PRO A 146 5.93 18.34 7.77
CA PRO A 146 7.24 18.88 7.84
C PRO A 146 7.65 19.45 9.07
N VAL A 147 8.00 19.52 9.20
CA VAL A 147 8.47 19.78 10.02
C VAL A 147 8.66 20.32 10.76
N GLU A 148 8.60 20.43 10.60
CA GLU A 148 8.82 20.70 11.35
C GLU A 148 9.22 20.89 12.16
N THR A 149 9.09 21.13 12.13
CA THR A 149 9.44 21.08 12.83
C THR A 149 9.92 21.18 13.64
N HIS A 150 9.97 21.18 13.75
CA HIS A 150 10.41 21.10 14.65
C HIS A 150 11.03 21.35 15.31
N PRO A 151 11.18 21.59 15.23
CA PRO A 151 11.79 21.64 15.77
C PRO A 151 11.84 21.70 16.64
N SER A 152 11.59 21.61 16.75
CA SER A 152 11.59 21.48 17.64
C SER A 152 11.94 21.34 18.40
N THR A 153 12.02 21.14 18.35
CA THR A 153 12.37 20.84 19.07
C THR A 153 12.76 21.04 19.57
N PRO A 154 12.90 21.08 19.85
CA PRO A 154 13.43 21.14 20.36
C PRO A 154 13.58 21.12 20.85
#